data_d0ed19dd3dd33c5f8326822babec4ce3
#
_entry.id   d0ed19dd3dd33c5f8326822babec4ce3
#
_cell.length_a   1.000
_cell.length_b   1.000
_cell.length_c   1.000
_cell.angle_alpha   90.00
_cell.angle_beta   90.00
_cell.angle_gamma   90.00
#
_symmetry.space_group_name_H-M   'P 1'
#
loop_
_entity.id
_entity.type
_entity.pdbx_description
1 polymer ?
#
loop_
_entity_poly.entity_id
_entity_poly.type
_entity_poly.pdbx_seq_one_letter_code
_entity_poly.pdbx_strand_id
1 'polypeptide(L)'
;MELETKNIDIVNKSQEDERSPSGWRIVWREIVRDKLALISLIFLIAVITFVYGIALFLDQEEIVTVDLFSIHKPPSAEFWLGTDYGGRDIFGQLIIGTRNSLSIAFIVTILTGIIGITVGIVSGYFGGVIDNILMRIVDFFLILPFLMIVISFVAIVPKYSIVSFSLIMTAFLWMGKARLIRSKALQEKELEYVQASKTLGSSHLKIIFTQLLPNITSLIIVTMTLNLAANIGLESGLSFLGFGFPESTPSLGTLISYARNPQTLEYRWWIWVPASLLILVLMLSINNVGQALKRATDARQRRG
;
A
#
# COMPACT_ATOMS: atom_id res chain seq x y z
N MET A 1 48.14 35.60 -8.80
CA MET A 1 47.96 34.25 -9.39
C MET A 1 47.66 33.17 -8.35
N GLU A 2 48.44 33.00 -7.25
CA GLU A 2 48.07 32.02 -6.19
C GLU A 2 46.83 32.34 -5.37
N LEU A 3 46.52 33.63 -5.17
CA LEU A 3 45.32 34.07 -4.45
C LEU A 3 44.04 33.93 -5.28
N GLU A 4 44.15 34.02 -6.61
CA GLU A 4 43.00 33.82 -7.52
C GLU A 4 42.67 32.33 -7.67
N THR A 5 43.67 31.45 -7.76
CA THR A 5 43.43 30.00 -7.79
C THR A 5 42.79 29.50 -6.50
N LYS A 6 43.20 30.02 -5.35
CA LYS A 6 42.63 29.66 -4.04
C LYS A 6 41.18 30.14 -3.86
N ASN A 7 40.83 31.29 -4.43
CA ASN A 7 39.43 31.76 -4.45
C ASN A 7 38.54 30.95 -5.41
N ILE A 8 39.08 30.51 -6.54
CA ILE A 8 38.34 29.63 -7.49
C ILE A 8 38.07 28.26 -6.86
N ASP A 9 39.06 27.71 -6.12
CA ASP A 9 38.89 26.44 -5.41
C ASP A 9 37.91 26.53 -4.25
N ILE A 10 37.84 27.68 -3.55
CA ILE A 10 36.84 27.92 -2.49
C ILE A 10 35.45 28.06 -3.08
N VAL A 11 35.30 28.79 -4.19
CA VAL A 11 34.03 28.96 -4.91
C VAL A 11 33.55 27.64 -5.53
N ASN A 12 34.44 26.86 -6.13
CA ASN A 12 34.11 25.54 -6.66
C ASN A 12 33.73 24.54 -5.53
N LYS A 13 34.41 24.57 -4.40
CA LYS A 13 34.08 23.74 -3.26
C LYS A 13 32.77 24.13 -2.58
N SER A 14 32.43 25.45 -2.56
CA SER A 14 31.12 25.89 -2.10
C SER A 14 30.00 25.51 -3.07
N GLN A 15 30.26 25.50 -4.38
CA GLN A 15 29.28 25.04 -5.39
C GLN A 15 29.11 23.51 -5.43
N GLU A 16 30.13 22.74 -5.07
CA GLU A 16 30.00 21.27 -4.91
C GLU A 16 29.21 20.89 -3.63
N ASP A 17 29.34 21.67 -2.56
CA ASP A 17 28.57 21.49 -1.31
C ASP A 17 27.09 21.96 -1.44
N GLU A 18 26.79 22.82 -2.40
CA GLU A 18 25.43 23.28 -2.71
C GLU A 18 24.61 22.32 -3.58
N ARG A 19 25.19 21.22 -4.08
CA ARG A 19 24.37 20.17 -4.70
C ARG A 19 23.48 19.56 -3.62
N SER A 20 22.24 20.01 -3.56
CA SER A 20 21.25 19.46 -2.62
C SER A 20 21.30 17.92 -2.68
N PRO A 21 21.47 17.23 -1.56
CA PRO A 21 21.65 15.79 -1.56
C PRO A 21 20.45 15.14 -2.29
N SER A 22 20.75 14.19 -3.18
CA SER A 22 19.70 13.53 -3.98
C SER A 22 18.58 13.06 -3.05
N GLY A 23 17.31 13.25 -3.47
CA GLY A 23 16.14 12.94 -2.63
C GLY A 23 16.20 11.54 -2.00
N TRP A 24 16.82 10.57 -2.68
CA TRP A 24 17.06 9.21 -2.17
C TRP A 24 18.02 9.17 -0.98
N ARG A 25 19.07 9.98 -0.96
CA ARG A 25 20.00 10.05 0.19
C ARG A 25 19.32 10.60 1.44
N ILE A 26 18.41 11.57 1.26
CA ILE A 26 17.64 12.12 2.38
C ILE A 26 16.69 11.06 2.94
N VAL A 27 15.97 10.36 2.07
CA VAL A 27 15.05 9.27 2.45
C VAL A 27 15.80 8.15 3.18
N TRP A 28 16.91 7.67 2.59
CA TRP A 28 17.69 6.61 3.19
C TRP A 28 18.27 7.01 4.56
N ARG A 29 18.80 8.22 4.68
CA ARG A 29 19.34 8.74 5.95
C ARG A 29 18.25 8.84 7.02
N GLU A 30 17.04 9.23 6.65
CA GLU A 30 15.92 9.35 7.59
C GLU A 30 15.44 7.96 8.06
N ILE A 31 15.35 6.99 7.15
CA ILE A 31 15.00 5.60 7.51
C ILE A 31 16.05 4.98 8.43
N VAL A 32 17.34 5.16 8.13
CA VAL A 32 18.45 4.60 8.95
C VAL A 32 18.53 5.28 10.32
N ARG A 33 18.20 6.56 10.40
CA ARG A 33 18.18 7.32 11.66
C ARG A 33 17.04 6.89 12.58
N ASP A 34 15.89 6.50 12.00
CA ASP A 34 14.75 5.99 12.76
C ASP A 34 14.86 4.47 12.90
N LYS A 35 15.27 4.02 14.10
CA LYS A 35 15.45 2.60 14.40
C LYS A 35 14.19 1.77 14.17
N LEU A 36 13.00 2.33 14.48
CA LEU A 36 11.73 1.63 14.27
C LEU A 36 11.43 1.46 12.77
N ALA A 37 11.68 2.49 11.97
CA ALA A 37 11.50 2.41 10.52
C ALA A 37 12.48 1.42 9.88
N LEU A 38 13.74 1.41 10.33
CA LEU A 38 14.75 0.47 9.84
C LEU A 38 14.40 -0.98 10.17
N ILE A 39 14.03 -1.27 11.44
CA ILE A 39 13.61 -2.62 11.86
C ILE A 39 12.37 -3.04 11.06
N SER A 40 11.40 -2.13 10.89
CA SER A 40 10.17 -2.38 10.12
C SER A 40 10.49 -2.70 8.65
N LEU A 41 11.41 -1.97 8.04
CA LEU A 41 11.83 -2.20 6.65
C LEU A 41 12.52 -3.56 6.49
N ILE A 42 13.45 -3.90 7.39
CA ILE A 42 14.13 -5.21 7.39
C ILE A 42 13.10 -6.33 7.57
N PHE A 43 12.17 -6.20 8.51
CA PHE A 43 11.10 -7.16 8.73
C PHE A 43 10.24 -7.35 7.46
N LEU A 44 9.81 -6.27 6.82
CA LEU A 44 9.01 -6.35 5.59
C LEU A 44 9.75 -7.07 4.47
N ILE A 45 11.03 -6.74 4.25
CA ILE A 45 11.87 -7.40 3.25
C ILE A 45 12.00 -8.89 3.58
N ALA A 46 12.27 -9.22 4.85
CA ALA A 46 12.40 -10.61 5.29
C ALA A 46 11.11 -11.40 5.08
N VAL A 47 9.94 -10.85 5.48
CA VAL A 47 8.63 -11.51 5.30
C VAL A 47 8.31 -11.67 3.82
N ILE A 48 8.49 -10.64 3.00
CA ILE A 48 8.22 -10.73 1.55
C ILE A 48 9.10 -11.80 0.92
N THR A 49 10.41 -11.77 1.18
CA THR A 49 11.36 -12.75 0.61
C THR A 49 11.05 -14.18 1.06
N PHE A 50 10.75 -14.36 2.35
CA PHE A 50 10.42 -15.65 2.93
C PHE A 50 9.11 -16.20 2.35
N VAL A 51 8.04 -15.40 2.38
CA VAL A 51 6.71 -15.81 1.94
C VAL A 51 6.67 -16.11 0.45
N TYR A 52 7.17 -15.21 -0.39
CA TYR A 52 7.18 -15.46 -1.84
C TYR A 52 8.18 -16.54 -2.23
N GLY A 53 9.33 -16.65 -1.52
CA GLY A 53 10.31 -17.70 -1.75
C GLY A 53 9.76 -19.09 -1.44
N ILE A 54 9.15 -19.28 -0.28
CA ILE A 54 8.57 -20.58 0.10
C ILE A 54 7.32 -20.90 -0.73
N ALA A 55 6.47 -19.88 -1.00
CA ALA A 55 5.26 -20.09 -1.78
C ALA A 55 5.51 -20.60 -3.22
N LEU A 56 6.74 -20.51 -3.73
CA LEU A 56 7.11 -21.14 -5.02
C LEU A 56 7.21 -22.67 -4.94
N PHE A 57 7.45 -23.20 -3.75
CA PHE A 57 7.60 -24.64 -3.51
C PHE A 57 6.36 -25.29 -2.89
N LEU A 58 5.37 -24.49 -2.49
CA LEU A 58 4.13 -24.95 -1.89
C LEU A 58 3.04 -25.07 -2.96
N ASP A 59 2.40 -26.23 -3.02
CA ASP A 59 1.18 -26.39 -3.81
C ASP A 59 -0.03 -25.93 -3.00
N GLN A 60 -0.70 -24.91 -3.50
CA GLN A 60 -1.89 -24.37 -2.85
C GLN A 60 -3.03 -25.42 -2.79
N GLU A 61 -3.18 -26.28 -3.81
CA GLU A 61 -4.24 -27.28 -3.84
C GLU A 61 -4.01 -28.34 -2.74
N GLU A 62 -2.76 -28.74 -2.52
CA GLU A 62 -2.40 -29.65 -1.44
C GLU A 62 -2.71 -29.05 -0.06
N ILE A 63 -2.33 -27.78 0.17
CA ILE A 63 -2.54 -27.10 1.46
C ILE A 63 -4.02 -26.93 1.81
N VAL A 64 -4.89 -26.74 0.82
CA VAL A 64 -6.34 -26.57 1.06
C VAL A 64 -7.11 -27.89 1.02
N THR A 65 -6.45 -29.02 0.72
CA THR A 65 -7.08 -30.34 0.73
C THR A 65 -7.50 -30.70 2.16
N VAL A 66 -8.72 -31.21 2.28
CA VAL A 66 -9.31 -31.61 3.57
C VAL A 66 -8.75 -32.95 4.00
N ASP A 67 -8.20 -33.02 5.21
CA ASP A 67 -7.79 -34.28 5.88
C ASP A 67 -8.60 -34.50 7.15
N LEU A 68 -9.60 -35.34 7.05
CA LEU A 68 -10.50 -35.67 8.17
C LEU A 68 -9.82 -36.33 9.37
N PHE A 69 -8.62 -36.91 9.19
CA PHE A 69 -7.86 -37.54 10.28
C PHE A 69 -7.03 -36.54 11.08
N SER A 70 -6.88 -35.34 10.57
CA SER A 70 -6.04 -34.29 11.18
C SER A 70 -6.82 -33.07 11.67
N ILE A 71 -8.14 -33.20 11.89
CA ILE A 71 -9.01 -32.10 12.31
C ILE A 71 -8.59 -31.56 13.68
N HIS A 72 -8.38 -30.24 13.76
CA HIS A 72 -8.09 -29.47 14.98
C HIS A 72 -6.91 -30.01 15.80
N LYS A 73 -5.92 -30.64 15.19
CA LYS A 73 -4.70 -31.01 15.88
C LYS A 73 -3.99 -29.74 16.40
N PRO A 74 -3.56 -29.72 17.67
CA PRO A 74 -2.77 -28.60 18.20
C PRO A 74 -1.37 -28.56 17.56
N PRO A 75 -0.61 -27.48 17.74
CA PRO A 75 0.77 -27.38 17.30
C PRO A 75 1.61 -28.58 17.71
N SER A 76 2.33 -29.16 16.76
CA SER A 76 3.13 -30.38 16.93
C SER A 76 4.35 -30.36 15.99
N ALA A 77 5.21 -31.39 16.09
CA ALA A 77 6.35 -31.55 15.18
C ALA A 77 5.92 -31.81 13.72
N GLU A 78 4.74 -32.43 13.51
CA GLU A 78 4.15 -32.68 12.22
C GLU A 78 3.44 -31.42 11.64
N PHE A 79 2.70 -30.71 12.50
CA PHE A 79 1.97 -29.48 12.17
C PHE A 79 2.44 -28.34 13.05
N TRP A 80 3.38 -27.52 12.59
CA TRP A 80 4.04 -26.49 13.41
C TRP A 80 3.07 -25.49 14.06
N LEU A 81 2.04 -25.09 13.33
CA LEU A 81 0.97 -24.23 13.84
C LEU A 81 -0.37 -25.00 14.00
N GLY A 82 -0.33 -26.35 14.03
CA GLY A 82 -1.55 -27.13 14.11
C GLY A 82 -2.39 -27.10 12.84
N THR A 83 -3.62 -27.59 12.95
CA THR A 83 -4.56 -27.71 11.84
C THR A 83 -5.90 -27.04 12.12
N ASP A 84 -6.64 -26.74 11.06
CA ASP A 84 -7.98 -26.15 11.14
C ASP A 84 -9.09 -27.22 11.26
N TYR A 85 -10.36 -26.83 11.12
CA TYR A 85 -11.52 -27.71 11.16
C TYR A 85 -11.62 -28.66 9.96
N GLY A 86 -10.89 -28.40 8.87
CA GLY A 86 -10.75 -29.30 7.72
C GLY A 86 -9.51 -30.16 7.80
N GLY A 87 -8.73 -30.09 8.89
CA GLY A 87 -7.46 -30.81 9.02
C GLY A 87 -6.30 -30.22 8.19
N ARG A 88 -6.49 -29.01 7.64
CA ARG A 88 -5.51 -28.34 6.79
C ARG A 88 -4.42 -27.66 7.64
N ASP A 89 -3.16 -27.76 7.20
CA ASP A 89 -2.02 -27.15 7.91
C ASP A 89 -2.11 -25.62 7.98
N ILE A 90 -2.11 -25.07 9.18
CA ILE A 90 -2.19 -23.60 9.42
C ILE A 90 -0.92 -22.91 8.97
N PHE A 91 0.26 -23.52 9.06
CA PHE A 91 1.50 -22.87 8.64
C PHE A 91 1.54 -22.70 7.12
N GLY A 92 1.17 -23.71 6.35
CA GLY A 92 1.04 -23.62 4.90
C GLY A 92 -0.01 -22.57 4.49
N GLN A 93 -1.19 -22.60 5.13
CA GLN A 93 -2.22 -21.59 4.90
C GLN A 93 -1.76 -20.18 5.25
N LEU A 94 -0.95 -19.98 6.30
CA LEU A 94 -0.41 -18.68 6.69
C LEU A 94 0.54 -18.11 5.62
N ILE A 95 1.41 -18.95 5.03
CA ILE A 95 2.32 -18.55 3.97
C ILE A 95 1.54 -18.15 2.71
N ILE A 96 0.68 -19.04 2.23
CA ILE A 96 -0.13 -18.78 1.03
C ILE A 96 -1.07 -17.57 1.27
N GLY A 97 -1.69 -17.52 2.44
CA GLY A 97 -2.57 -16.43 2.84
C GLY A 97 -1.86 -15.07 2.89
N THR A 98 -0.64 -15.04 3.42
CA THR A 98 0.17 -13.82 3.44
C THR A 98 0.53 -13.37 2.02
N ARG A 99 0.98 -14.28 1.15
CA ARG A 99 1.23 -13.98 -0.27
C ARG A 99 0.00 -13.39 -0.94
N ASN A 100 -1.17 -14.00 -0.74
CA ASN A 100 -2.41 -13.56 -1.38
C ASN A 100 -2.85 -12.20 -0.86
N SER A 101 -2.88 -11.97 0.47
CA SER A 101 -3.24 -10.68 1.08
C SER A 101 -2.29 -9.55 0.67
N LEU A 102 -0.97 -9.79 0.65
CA LEU A 102 0.01 -8.82 0.17
C LEU A 102 -0.16 -8.52 -1.32
N SER A 103 -0.40 -9.54 -2.15
CA SER A 103 -0.63 -9.36 -3.59
C SER A 103 -1.87 -8.51 -3.85
N ILE A 104 -2.99 -8.78 -3.16
CA ILE A 104 -4.22 -8.00 -3.27
C ILE A 104 -3.97 -6.55 -2.86
N ALA A 105 -3.39 -6.35 -1.68
CA ALA A 105 -3.12 -5.01 -1.18
C ALA A 105 -2.22 -4.22 -2.14
N PHE A 106 -1.21 -4.87 -2.73
CA PHE A 106 -0.31 -4.25 -3.71
C PHE A 106 -1.05 -3.91 -5.01
N ILE A 107 -1.81 -4.85 -5.59
CA ILE A 107 -2.59 -4.62 -6.82
C ILE A 107 -3.57 -3.46 -6.62
N VAL A 108 -4.36 -3.49 -5.54
CA VAL A 108 -5.33 -2.43 -5.21
C VAL A 108 -4.62 -1.08 -5.02
N THR A 109 -3.48 -1.08 -4.32
CA THR A 109 -2.71 0.15 -4.09
C THR A 109 -2.23 0.75 -5.41
N ILE A 110 -1.64 -0.04 -6.29
CA ILE A 110 -1.12 0.43 -7.60
C ILE A 110 -2.27 0.92 -8.49
N LEU A 111 -3.32 0.12 -8.65
CA LEU A 111 -4.43 0.48 -9.53
C LEU A 111 -5.16 1.74 -9.05
N THR A 112 -5.48 1.81 -7.75
CA THR A 112 -6.12 3.01 -7.18
C THR A 112 -5.18 4.22 -7.19
N GLY A 113 -3.87 3.98 -7.11
CA GLY A 113 -2.85 5.01 -7.28
C GLY A 113 -2.86 5.57 -8.70
N ILE A 114 -2.75 4.72 -9.71
CA ILE A 114 -2.76 5.15 -11.13
C ILE A 114 -4.02 5.97 -11.44
N ILE A 115 -5.20 5.45 -11.09
CA ILE A 115 -6.47 6.13 -11.36
C ILE A 115 -6.55 7.44 -10.56
N GLY A 116 -6.31 7.40 -9.25
CA GLY A 116 -6.43 8.56 -8.38
C GLY A 116 -5.44 9.68 -8.70
N ILE A 117 -4.18 9.34 -9.04
CA ILE A 117 -3.17 10.30 -9.45
C ILE A 117 -3.56 10.94 -10.79
N THR A 118 -3.94 10.13 -11.77
CA THR A 118 -4.33 10.63 -13.09
C THR A 118 -5.52 11.57 -13.01
N VAL A 119 -6.61 11.13 -12.35
CA VAL A 119 -7.82 11.94 -12.18
C VAL A 119 -7.53 13.19 -11.35
N GLY A 120 -6.76 13.05 -10.27
CA GLY A 120 -6.40 14.18 -9.41
C GLY A 120 -5.56 15.23 -10.12
N ILE A 121 -4.54 14.81 -10.89
CA ILE A 121 -3.70 15.74 -11.67
C ILE A 121 -4.52 16.42 -12.77
N VAL A 122 -5.28 15.66 -13.55
CA VAL A 122 -6.10 16.23 -14.64
C VAL A 122 -7.09 17.23 -14.09
N SER A 123 -7.82 16.89 -13.05
CA SER A 123 -8.79 17.76 -12.38
C SER A 123 -8.10 19.02 -11.81
N GLY A 124 -7.04 18.86 -11.03
CA GLY A 124 -6.34 19.98 -10.39
C GLY A 124 -5.64 20.92 -11.40
N TYR A 125 -4.97 20.36 -12.40
CA TYR A 125 -4.22 21.15 -13.38
C TYR A 125 -5.12 21.92 -14.34
N PHE A 126 -6.09 21.24 -14.98
CA PHE A 126 -6.97 21.92 -15.96
C PHE A 126 -8.02 22.78 -15.27
N GLY A 127 -8.60 22.34 -14.17
CA GLY A 127 -9.62 23.10 -13.45
C GLY A 127 -10.94 23.23 -14.24
N GLY A 128 -11.75 24.26 -13.91
CA GLY A 128 -12.95 24.63 -14.66
C GLY A 128 -13.97 23.52 -14.80
N VAL A 129 -14.47 23.30 -16.02
CA VAL A 129 -15.51 22.30 -16.32
C VAL A 129 -15.03 20.87 -16.10
N ILE A 130 -13.76 20.56 -16.46
CA ILE A 130 -13.18 19.23 -16.27
C ILE A 130 -13.13 18.89 -14.77
N ASP A 131 -12.64 19.80 -13.98
CA ASP A 131 -12.60 19.64 -12.53
C ASP A 131 -14.01 19.44 -11.93
N ASN A 132 -14.95 20.28 -12.31
CA ASN A 132 -16.33 20.20 -11.83
C ASN A 132 -16.97 18.85 -12.16
N ILE A 133 -16.83 18.33 -13.39
CA ILE A 133 -17.39 17.04 -13.78
C ILE A 133 -16.73 15.90 -13.01
N LEU A 134 -15.37 15.84 -13.00
CA LEU A 134 -14.65 14.76 -12.33
C LEU A 134 -14.93 14.74 -10.83
N MET A 135 -14.96 15.91 -10.18
CA MET A 135 -15.23 15.98 -8.74
C MET A 135 -16.69 15.67 -8.41
N ARG A 136 -17.66 15.98 -9.27
CA ARG A 136 -19.04 15.54 -9.06
C ARG A 136 -19.16 14.02 -9.07
N ILE A 137 -18.43 13.33 -9.97
CA ILE A 137 -18.38 11.86 -9.98
C ILE A 137 -17.74 11.35 -8.69
N VAL A 138 -16.60 11.90 -8.30
CA VAL A 138 -15.89 11.52 -7.06
C VAL A 138 -16.79 11.74 -5.85
N ASP A 139 -17.46 12.90 -5.76
CA ASP A 139 -18.32 13.25 -4.64
C ASP A 139 -19.53 12.33 -4.54
N PHE A 140 -20.16 12.02 -5.67
CA PHE A 140 -21.28 11.07 -5.73
C PHE A 140 -20.89 9.71 -5.13
N PHE A 141 -19.77 9.14 -5.55
CA PHE A 141 -19.34 7.85 -5.04
C PHE A 141 -18.86 7.89 -3.58
N LEU A 142 -18.31 9.01 -3.11
CA LEU A 142 -17.87 9.15 -1.71
C LEU A 142 -19.04 9.28 -0.71
N ILE A 143 -20.23 9.65 -1.17
CA ILE A 143 -21.43 9.65 -0.33
C ILE A 143 -21.92 8.22 -0.08
N LEU A 144 -21.64 7.29 -1.01
CA LEU A 144 -22.10 5.92 -0.90
C LEU A 144 -21.34 5.18 0.20
N PRO A 145 -22.01 4.36 1.01
CA PRO A 145 -21.35 3.59 2.06
C PRO A 145 -20.50 2.47 1.44
N PHE A 146 -19.20 2.73 1.32
CA PHE A 146 -18.21 1.87 0.65
C PHE A 146 -18.37 0.38 1.00
N LEU A 147 -18.39 0.05 2.30
CA LEU A 147 -18.50 -1.34 2.74
C LEU A 147 -19.78 -2.03 2.25
N MET A 148 -20.92 -1.34 2.29
CA MET A 148 -22.18 -1.91 1.81
C MET A 148 -22.14 -2.24 0.32
N ILE A 149 -21.51 -1.36 -0.47
CA ILE A 149 -21.38 -1.58 -1.91
C ILE A 149 -20.46 -2.76 -2.19
N VAL A 150 -19.27 -2.80 -1.58
CA VAL A 150 -18.33 -3.91 -1.78
C VAL A 150 -18.97 -5.24 -1.36
N ILE A 151 -19.64 -5.28 -0.20
CA ILE A 151 -20.37 -6.46 0.27
C ILE A 151 -21.43 -6.90 -0.75
N SER A 152 -22.21 -5.95 -1.28
CA SER A 152 -23.23 -6.26 -2.28
C SER A 152 -22.63 -6.84 -3.56
N PHE A 153 -21.53 -6.27 -4.06
CA PHE A 153 -20.86 -6.80 -5.25
C PHE A 153 -20.28 -8.20 -5.02
N VAL A 154 -19.62 -8.40 -3.89
CA VAL A 154 -19.04 -9.71 -3.53
C VAL A 154 -20.14 -10.76 -3.37
N ALA A 155 -21.29 -10.41 -2.80
CA ALA A 155 -22.43 -11.31 -2.64
C ALA A 155 -23.09 -11.72 -3.97
N ILE A 156 -23.06 -10.85 -4.99
CA ILE A 156 -23.65 -11.11 -6.31
C ILE A 156 -22.74 -11.95 -7.19
N VAL A 157 -21.41 -11.85 -7.05
CA VAL A 157 -20.46 -12.56 -7.89
C VAL A 157 -20.19 -13.96 -7.32
N PRO A 158 -20.67 -15.06 -7.95
CA PRO A 158 -20.67 -16.39 -7.35
C PRO A 158 -19.26 -16.98 -7.14
N LYS A 159 -18.32 -16.60 -7.99
CA LYS A 159 -16.90 -17.02 -7.92
C LYS A 159 -16.03 -15.83 -8.29
N TYR A 160 -15.29 -15.29 -7.33
CA TYR A 160 -14.34 -14.24 -7.60
C TYR A 160 -12.92 -14.69 -7.28
N SER A 161 -12.00 -14.27 -8.15
CA SER A 161 -10.57 -14.46 -8.00
C SER A 161 -9.94 -13.30 -7.26
N ILE A 162 -8.67 -13.43 -6.91
CA ILE A 162 -7.84 -12.33 -6.38
C ILE A 162 -7.95 -11.09 -7.27
N VAL A 163 -7.93 -11.29 -8.60
CA VAL A 163 -8.00 -10.19 -9.57
C VAL A 163 -9.36 -9.50 -9.54
N SER A 164 -10.47 -10.26 -9.61
CA SER A 164 -11.82 -9.67 -9.60
C SER A 164 -12.13 -8.95 -8.28
N PHE A 165 -11.70 -9.49 -7.14
CA PHE A 165 -11.83 -8.83 -5.85
C PHE A 165 -11.02 -7.53 -5.80
N SER A 166 -9.77 -7.56 -6.27
CA SER A 166 -8.92 -6.36 -6.36
C SER A 166 -9.54 -5.29 -7.26
N LEU A 167 -10.18 -5.67 -8.37
CA LEU A 167 -10.87 -4.74 -9.25
C LEU A 167 -12.11 -4.10 -8.59
N ILE A 168 -12.90 -4.89 -7.84
CA ILE A 168 -14.03 -4.37 -7.07
C ILE A 168 -13.54 -3.34 -6.04
N MET A 169 -12.52 -3.67 -5.26
CA MET A 169 -11.94 -2.71 -4.31
C MET A 169 -11.39 -1.47 -5.02
N THR A 170 -10.71 -1.66 -6.14
CA THR A 170 -10.13 -0.56 -6.93
C THR A 170 -11.21 0.40 -7.40
N ALA A 171 -12.35 -0.10 -7.86
CA ALA A 171 -13.45 0.73 -8.40
C ALA A 171 -13.91 1.83 -7.42
N PHE A 172 -13.73 1.61 -6.11
CA PHE A 172 -14.19 2.55 -5.08
C PHE A 172 -13.09 3.21 -4.25
N LEU A 173 -11.88 2.67 -4.20
CA LEU A 173 -10.82 3.19 -3.30
C LEU A 173 -9.91 4.26 -3.93
N TRP A 174 -10.07 4.59 -5.20
CA TRP A 174 -9.26 5.63 -5.87
C TRP A 174 -9.71 7.06 -5.58
N MET A 175 -10.97 7.27 -5.21
CA MET A 175 -11.62 8.58 -5.13
C MET A 175 -10.98 9.51 -4.09
N GLY A 176 -10.71 8.98 -2.89
CA GLY A 176 -10.03 9.74 -1.84
C GLY A 176 -8.62 10.21 -2.26
N LYS A 177 -7.90 9.35 -3.01
CA LYS A 177 -6.59 9.70 -3.58
C LYS A 177 -6.71 10.80 -4.63
N ALA A 178 -7.73 10.68 -5.53
CA ALA A 178 -7.97 11.71 -6.55
C ALA A 178 -8.20 13.09 -5.92
N ARG A 179 -9.02 13.16 -4.86
CA ARG A 179 -9.27 14.42 -4.14
C ARG A 179 -8.00 14.99 -3.49
N LEU A 180 -7.19 14.13 -2.85
CA LEU A 180 -5.94 14.55 -2.23
C LEU A 180 -4.94 15.09 -3.26
N ILE A 181 -4.72 14.34 -4.34
CA ILE A 181 -3.80 14.73 -5.43
C ILE A 181 -4.28 15.99 -6.15
N ARG A 182 -5.60 16.10 -6.40
CA ARG A 182 -6.20 17.32 -6.95
C ARG A 182 -5.87 18.55 -6.10
N SER A 183 -6.06 18.45 -4.80
CA SER A 183 -5.78 19.59 -3.88
C SER A 183 -4.33 20.03 -4.00
N LYS A 184 -3.39 19.08 -4.07
CA LYS A 184 -1.96 19.40 -4.22
C LYS A 184 -1.64 19.93 -5.62
N ALA A 185 -2.22 19.36 -6.68
CA ALA A 185 -2.04 19.83 -8.05
C ALA A 185 -2.56 21.27 -8.25
N LEU A 186 -3.68 21.62 -7.59
CA LEU A 186 -4.19 23.01 -7.56
C LEU A 186 -3.20 23.99 -6.91
N GLN A 187 -2.56 23.60 -5.81
CA GLN A 187 -1.54 24.42 -5.15
C GLN A 187 -0.31 24.61 -6.04
N GLU A 188 0.21 23.49 -6.59
CA GLU A 188 1.43 23.51 -7.40
C GLU A 188 1.28 24.30 -8.71
N LYS A 189 0.12 24.26 -9.36
CA LYS A 189 -0.09 24.98 -10.64
C LYS A 189 -0.05 26.50 -10.50
N GLU A 190 -0.32 27.03 -9.29
CA GLU A 190 -0.30 28.48 -9.03
C GLU A 190 1.12 29.01 -8.71
N LEU A 191 2.11 28.13 -8.57
CA LEU A 191 3.48 28.54 -8.27
C LEU A 191 4.13 29.23 -9.49
N GLU A 192 4.98 30.22 -9.22
CA GLU A 192 5.57 31.12 -10.22
C GLU A 192 6.29 30.36 -11.34
N TYR A 193 7.04 29.32 -11.04
CA TYR A 193 7.78 28.54 -12.04
C TYR A 193 6.86 27.80 -13.02
N VAL A 194 5.67 27.36 -12.57
CA VAL A 194 4.66 26.73 -13.42
C VAL A 194 4.01 27.78 -14.32
N GLN A 195 3.65 28.93 -13.76
CA GLN A 195 3.06 30.03 -14.50
C GLN A 195 4.04 30.62 -15.54
N ALA A 196 5.31 30.78 -15.18
CA ALA A 196 6.36 31.19 -16.09
C ALA A 196 6.51 30.21 -17.29
N SER A 197 6.54 28.91 -17.00
CA SER A 197 6.60 27.88 -18.07
C SER A 197 5.39 27.94 -19.00
N LYS A 198 4.21 28.20 -18.46
CA LYS A 198 2.98 28.35 -19.24
C LYS A 198 3.03 29.58 -20.12
N THR A 199 3.51 30.71 -19.60
CA THR A 199 3.67 31.97 -20.35
C THR A 199 4.71 31.83 -21.46
N LEU A 200 5.77 31.05 -21.24
CA LEU A 200 6.79 30.72 -22.25
C LEU A 200 6.31 29.69 -23.28
N GLY A 201 5.04 29.28 -23.26
CA GLY A 201 4.44 28.40 -24.28
C GLY A 201 4.77 26.93 -24.16
N SER A 202 5.22 26.46 -22.95
CA SER A 202 5.41 25.04 -22.72
C SER A 202 4.07 24.28 -22.82
N SER A 203 4.08 23.10 -23.45
CA SER A 203 2.87 22.28 -23.56
C SER A 203 2.38 21.79 -22.19
N HIS A 204 1.07 21.60 -22.05
CA HIS A 204 0.45 21.13 -20.80
C HIS A 204 1.04 19.81 -20.32
N LEU A 205 1.24 18.83 -21.21
CA LEU A 205 1.84 17.55 -20.86
C LEU A 205 3.27 17.73 -20.33
N LYS A 206 4.08 18.58 -20.99
CA LYS A 206 5.43 18.87 -20.53
C LYS A 206 5.40 19.43 -19.09
N ILE A 207 4.55 20.41 -18.81
CA ILE A 207 4.42 21.00 -17.47
C ILE A 207 4.01 19.92 -16.43
N ILE A 208 3.02 19.09 -16.76
CA ILE A 208 2.54 18.04 -15.87
C ILE A 208 3.68 17.06 -15.52
N PHE A 209 4.38 16.53 -16.52
CA PHE A 209 5.39 15.49 -16.30
C PHE A 209 6.73 16.01 -15.79
N THR A 210 7.13 17.23 -16.13
CA THR A 210 8.46 17.76 -15.76
C THR A 210 8.45 18.67 -14.54
N GLN A 211 7.28 19.21 -14.17
CA GLN A 211 7.18 20.17 -13.07
C GLN A 211 6.19 19.70 -12.00
N LEU A 212 4.94 19.44 -12.37
CA LEU A 212 3.90 19.11 -11.40
C LEU A 212 4.15 17.74 -10.76
N LEU A 213 4.23 16.68 -11.57
CA LEU A 213 4.37 15.31 -11.09
C LEU A 213 5.63 15.09 -10.24
N PRO A 214 6.83 15.56 -10.61
CA PRO A 214 8.01 15.43 -9.77
C PRO A 214 7.87 16.09 -8.40
N ASN A 215 7.21 17.25 -8.31
CA ASN A 215 7.04 17.98 -7.07
C ASN A 215 6.02 17.34 -6.12
N ILE A 216 5.02 16.63 -6.66
CA ILE A 216 4.04 15.90 -5.84
C ILE A 216 4.44 14.43 -5.61
N THR A 217 5.51 13.93 -6.23
CA THR A 217 5.94 12.52 -6.13
C THR A 217 6.15 12.07 -4.69
N SER A 218 6.70 12.92 -3.86
CA SER A 218 6.91 12.63 -2.45
C SER A 218 5.59 12.35 -1.72
N LEU A 219 4.57 13.17 -1.96
CA LEU A 219 3.22 12.95 -1.43
C LEU A 219 2.62 11.65 -1.95
N ILE A 220 2.81 11.36 -3.23
CA ILE A 220 2.34 10.12 -3.86
C ILE A 220 2.95 8.91 -3.16
N ILE A 221 4.28 8.86 -2.99
CA ILE A 221 4.98 7.73 -2.36
C ILE A 221 4.47 7.50 -0.95
N VAL A 222 4.38 8.55 -0.13
CA VAL A 222 3.87 8.47 1.25
C VAL A 222 2.44 7.93 1.27
N THR A 223 1.57 8.51 0.44
CA THR A 223 0.15 8.12 0.37
C THR A 223 0.01 6.66 -0.08
N MET A 224 0.74 6.24 -1.10
CA MET A 224 0.73 4.86 -1.59
C MET A 224 1.19 3.86 -0.52
N THR A 225 2.26 4.19 0.21
CA THR A 225 2.78 3.34 1.29
C THR A 225 1.76 3.18 2.42
N LEU A 226 1.14 4.26 2.88
CA LEU A 226 0.13 4.20 3.94
C LEU A 226 -1.14 3.47 3.48
N ASN A 227 -1.54 3.64 2.22
CA ASN A 227 -2.69 2.93 1.66
C ASN A 227 -2.43 1.42 1.51
N LEU A 228 -1.18 0.99 1.32
CA LEU A 228 -0.84 -0.44 1.30
C LEU A 228 -1.23 -1.11 2.63
N ALA A 229 -0.87 -0.52 3.76
CA ALA A 229 -1.29 -1.01 5.08
C ALA A 229 -2.81 -1.01 5.25
N ALA A 230 -3.47 0.09 4.85
CA ALA A 230 -4.93 0.20 4.93
C ALA A 230 -5.65 -0.86 4.09
N ASN A 231 -5.14 -1.18 2.90
CA ASN A 231 -5.73 -2.19 2.01
C ASN A 231 -5.61 -3.62 2.57
N ILE A 232 -4.50 -3.95 3.29
CA ILE A 232 -4.40 -5.22 4.03
C ILE A 232 -5.50 -5.31 5.09
N GLY A 233 -5.68 -4.24 5.88
CA GLY A 233 -6.72 -4.19 6.91
C GLY A 233 -8.14 -4.28 6.35
N LEU A 234 -8.41 -3.64 5.20
CA LEU A 234 -9.71 -3.69 4.53
C LEU A 234 -10.03 -5.08 4.00
N GLU A 235 -9.08 -5.74 3.31
CA GLU A 235 -9.23 -7.13 2.85
C GLU A 235 -9.53 -8.05 4.03
N SER A 236 -8.71 -7.97 5.07
CA SER A 236 -8.85 -8.80 6.27
C SER A 236 -10.18 -8.56 6.99
N GLY A 237 -10.63 -7.31 7.08
CA GLY A 237 -11.92 -6.95 7.66
C GLY A 237 -13.10 -7.49 6.86
N LEU A 238 -13.08 -7.39 5.54
CA LEU A 238 -14.10 -7.97 4.65
C LEU A 238 -14.13 -9.49 4.77
N SER A 239 -12.97 -10.15 4.77
CA SER A 239 -12.86 -11.59 4.96
C SER A 239 -13.40 -12.02 6.33
N PHE A 240 -13.07 -11.29 7.40
CA PHE A 240 -13.62 -11.55 8.74
C PHE A 240 -15.14 -11.43 8.77
N LEU A 241 -15.73 -10.47 8.04
CA LEU A 241 -17.19 -10.32 7.94
C LEU A 241 -17.85 -11.42 7.08
N GLY A 242 -17.06 -12.27 6.41
CA GLY A 242 -17.56 -13.35 5.55
C GLY A 242 -17.68 -12.96 4.06
N PHE A 243 -17.18 -11.78 3.70
CA PHE A 243 -17.15 -11.26 2.33
C PHE A 243 -15.74 -11.28 1.74
N GLY A 244 -14.86 -12.14 2.27
CA GLY A 244 -13.52 -12.41 1.77
C GLY A 244 -13.48 -13.60 0.84
N PHE A 245 -12.28 -14.15 0.67
CA PHE A 245 -12.06 -15.30 -0.20
C PHE A 245 -12.68 -16.58 0.37
N PRO A 246 -13.05 -17.53 -0.51
CA PRO A 246 -13.42 -18.87 -0.10
C PRO A 246 -12.19 -19.57 0.51
N GLU A 247 -12.44 -20.63 1.29
CA GLU A 247 -11.37 -21.41 1.95
C GLU A 247 -10.38 -22.06 0.99
N SER A 248 -10.77 -22.28 -0.27
CA SER A 248 -9.89 -22.72 -1.35
C SER A 248 -8.84 -21.67 -1.76
N THR A 249 -8.99 -20.44 -1.29
CA THR A 249 -8.06 -19.33 -1.54
C THR A 249 -7.69 -18.69 -0.21
N PRO A 250 -6.74 -19.26 0.55
CA PRO A 250 -6.34 -18.74 1.84
C PRO A 250 -5.89 -17.28 1.73
N SER A 251 -6.31 -16.46 2.70
CA SER A 251 -5.81 -15.11 2.96
C SER A 251 -5.60 -14.94 4.46
N LEU A 252 -4.88 -13.90 4.86
CA LEU A 252 -4.76 -13.59 6.29
C LEU A 252 -6.14 -13.33 6.90
N GLY A 253 -7.03 -12.69 6.14
CA GLY A 253 -8.40 -12.44 6.58
C GLY A 253 -9.25 -13.70 6.71
N THR A 254 -9.11 -14.69 5.82
CA THR A 254 -9.83 -15.98 5.96
C THR A 254 -9.40 -16.72 7.22
N LEU A 255 -8.11 -16.72 7.56
CA LEU A 255 -7.62 -17.33 8.80
C LEU A 255 -8.18 -16.65 10.05
N ILE A 256 -8.27 -15.33 10.07
CA ILE A 256 -8.90 -14.61 11.18
C ILE A 256 -10.40 -14.90 11.24
N SER A 257 -11.06 -15.11 10.11
CA SER A 257 -12.51 -15.34 10.06
C SER A 257 -12.94 -16.60 10.81
N TYR A 258 -12.05 -17.56 11.02
CA TYR A 258 -12.33 -18.75 11.85
C TYR A 258 -12.58 -18.40 13.33
N ALA A 259 -12.08 -17.26 13.81
CA ALA A 259 -12.37 -16.73 15.15
C ALA A 259 -13.85 -16.30 15.36
N ARG A 260 -14.67 -16.27 14.30
CA ARG A 260 -16.12 -16.07 14.44
C ARG A 260 -16.81 -17.23 15.15
N ASN A 261 -16.21 -18.43 15.12
CA ASN A 261 -16.69 -19.55 15.89
C ASN A 261 -16.20 -19.42 17.34
N PRO A 262 -17.14 -19.37 18.35
CA PRO A 262 -16.75 -19.21 19.76
C PRO A 262 -15.80 -20.28 20.27
N GLN A 263 -15.95 -21.53 19.84
CA GLN A 263 -15.06 -22.62 20.23
C GLN A 263 -13.64 -22.43 19.66
N THR A 264 -13.53 -21.96 18.41
CA THR A 264 -12.23 -21.65 17.82
C THR A 264 -11.58 -20.46 18.49
N LEU A 265 -12.35 -19.43 18.80
CA LEU A 265 -11.86 -18.24 19.48
C LEU A 265 -11.28 -18.58 20.86
N GLU A 266 -11.98 -19.39 21.66
CA GLU A 266 -11.63 -19.67 23.04
C GLU A 266 -10.58 -20.79 23.19
N TYR A 267 -10.72 -21.89 22.44
CA TYR A 267 -9.93 -23.11 22.67
C TYR A 267 -8.91 -23.41 21.59
N ARG A 268 -8.94 -22.75 20.42
CA ARG A 268 -8.09 -23.08 19.26
C ARG A 268 -7.36 -21.86 18.74
N TRP A 269 -6.67 -21.16 19.65
CA TRP A 269 -5.95 -19.91 19.36
C TRP A 269 -4.95 -20.03 18.20
N TRP A 270 -4.38 -21.22 17.98
CA TRP A 270 -3.38 -21.46 16.93
C TRP A 270 -3.91 -21.28 15.52
N ILE A 271 -5.23 -21.32 15.34
CA ILE A 271 -5.87 -21.16 14.02
C ILE A 271 -5.87 -19.70 13.57
N TRP A 272 -6.15 -18.76 14.45
CA TRP A 272 -6.38 -17.36 14.12
C TRP A 272 -5.34 -16.38 14.67
N VAL A 273 -4.72 -16.66 15.81
CA VAL A 273 -3.76 -15.75 16.45
C VAL A 273 -2.51 -15.50 15.58
N PRO A 274 -1.89 -16.51 14.94
CA PRO A 274 -0.73 -16.26 14.09
C PRO A 274 -1.02 -15.27 12.93
N ALA A 275 -2.17 -15.43 12.28
CA ALA A 275 -2.59 -14.51 11.20
C ALA A 275 -2.88 -13.11 11.73
N SER A 276 -3.56 -13.01 12.89
CA SER A 276 -3.86 -11.72 13.52
C SER A 276 -2.61 -10.96 13.92
N LEU A 277 -1.63 -11.65 14.54
CA LEU A 277 -0.35 -11.05 14.89
C LEU A 277 0.43 -10.61 13.66
N LEU A 278 0.44 -11.43 12.61
CA LEU A 278 1.15 -11.10 11.39
C LEU A 278 0.55 -9.88 10.69
N ILE A 279 -0.79 -9.76 10.60
CA ILE A 279 -1.46 -8.57 10.07
C ILE A 279 -1.08 -7.34 10.90
N LEU A 280 -1.15 -7.43 12.22
CA LEU A 280 -0.81 -6.32 13.11
C LEU A 280 0.62 -5.83 12.85
N VAL A 281 1.59 -6.75 12.84
CA VAL A 281 3.01 -6.41 12.64
C VAL A 281 3.27 -5.90 11.23
N LEU A 282 2.65 -6.48 10.19
CA LEU A 282 2.74 -5.99 8.81
C LEU A 282 2.20 -4.56 8.68
N MET A 283 1.00 -4.31 9.19
CA MET A 283 0.40 -2.97 9.13
C MET A 283 1.22 -1.94 9.89
N LEU A 284 1.70 -2.26 11.09
CA LEU A 284 2.57 -1.38 11.87
C LEU A 284 3.89 -1.11 11.15
N SER A 285 4.50 -2.15 10.58
CA SER A 285 5.77 -2.02 9.86
C SER A 285 5.63 -1.14 8.61
N ILE A 286 4.59 -1.34 7.81
CA ILE A 286 4.32 -0.50 6.64
C ILE A 286 4.04 0.94 7.07
N ASN A 287 3.26 1.16 8.13
CA ASN A 287 2.99 2.49 8.67
C ASN A 287 4.26 3.18 9.17
N ASN A 288 5.14 2.49 9.90
CA ASN A 288 6.41 3.05 10.38
C ASN A 288 7.29 3.51 9.21
N VAL A 289 7.43 2.68 8.17
CA VAL A 289 8.16 3.05 6.95
C VAL A 289 7.48 4.25 6.27
N GLY A 290 6.15 4.24 6.13
CA GLY A 290 5.40 5.36 5.55
C GLY A 290 5.58 6.68 6.30
N GLN A 291 5.60 6.65 7.64
CA GLN A 291 5.86 7.83 8.47
C GLN A 291 7.31 8.34 8.34
N ALA A 292 8.29 7.45 8.24
CA ALA A 292 9.66 7.85 7.97
C ALA A 292 9.82 8.51 6.60
N LEU A 293 9.15 7.98 5.57
CA LEU A 293 9.09 8.59 4.24
C LEU A 293 8.44 9.97 4.30
N LYS A 294 7.37 10.14 5.06
CA LYS A 294 6.71 11.44 5.26
C LYS A 294 7.67 12.46 5.89
N ARG A 295 8.36 12.09 6.98
CA ARG A 295 9.34 12.99 7.63
C ARG A 295 10.48 13.39 6.69
N ALA A 296 10.99 12.44 5.89
CA ALA A 296 12.02 12.72 4.89
C ALA A 296 11.55 13.74 3.84
N THR A 297 10.29 13.64 3.42
CA THR A 297 9.64 14.57 2.48
C THR A 297 9.46 15.95 3.07
N ASP A 298 8.94 16.06 4.29
CA ASP A 298 8.73 17.32 4.98
C ASP A 298 10.07 18.05 5.25
N ALA A 299 11.13 17.30 5.57
CA ALA A 299 12.47 17.83 5.75
C ALA A 299 13.07 18.41 4.45
N ARG A 300 12.73 17.82 3.29
CA ARG A 300 13.14 18.33 1.98
C ARG A 300 12.45 19.67 1.64
N GLN A 301 11.14 19.77 1.90
CA GLN A 301 10.37 21.00 1.63
C GLN A 301 10.81 22.20 2.49
N ARG A 302 11.41 21.98 3.67
CA ARG A 302 11.92 23.05 4.55
C ARG A 302 13.32 23.56 4.16
N ARG A 303 14.01 22.88 3.25
CA ARG A 303 15.39 23.21 2.83
C ARG A 303 15.50 23.73 1.39
N GLY A 304 14.44 23.68 0.63
CA GLY A 304 14.31 24.27 -0.71
C GLY A 304 13.38 25.49 -0.69
#